data_28bef69e3b7e6a1b11465a52b4a0857d
#
_entry.id   28bef69e3b7e6a1b11465a52b4a0857d
#
_cell.length_a   1.000
_cell.length_b   1.000
_cell.length_c   1.000
_cell.angle_alpha   90.00
_cell.angle_beta   90.00
_cell.angle_gamma   90.00
#
_symmetry.space_group_name_H-M   'P 1'
#
loop_
_entity.id
_entity.type
_entity.pdbx_description
1 polymer ?
#
loop_
_entity_poly.entity_id
_entity_poly.type
_entity_poly.pdbx_seq_one_letter_code
_entity_poly.pdbx_strand_id
1 'polypeptide(L)'
;MLLLSSLSRAGKSFDFEFHDEEYLLPRQHGGGRAYVPKQVTVDTPVPLVVFLHGVNRRNRLHMWLGAGPADLRARLDTWIARGDLPPAVLAAPSQTRDALWPAALWSGIDLDEFVAAAERAVAGRARISHDQVIVAGHSGAGCNLEGGILKIAAARGAIQPIGIVALDTCLDAEVGRALAQARDSTRIAAYWQSVMWSRKVVDFAVGFGLVRQEYPPGSDWFEHVSPKGRWPHDALVAPSLLQAMSVLLGPIATPDDVDSEAAASADASLVQ
;
A
#
# COMPACT_ATOMS: atom_id res chain seq x y z
N MET A 1 -17.08 34.54 25.28
CA MET A 1 -16.83 34.06 23.92
C MET A 1 -15.44 33.38 23.91
N LEU A 2 -15.42 32.08 24.22
CA LEU A 2 -14.19 31.29 24.30
C LEU A 2 -13.87 30.82 22.87
N LEU A 3 -12.85 31.42 22.29
CA LEU A 3 -12.17 30.89 21.11
C LEU A 3 -11.46 29.60 21.51
N LEU A 4 -12.13 28.47 21.36
CA LEU A 4 -11.48 27.18 21.32
C LEU A 4 -10.62 27.16 20.04
N SER A 5 -9.32 27.47 20.21
CA SER A 5 -8.31 27.18 19.22
C SER A 5 -8.34 25.67 18.97
N SER A 6 -8.96 25.25 17.87
CA SER A 6 -8.81 23.90 17.34
C SER A 6 -7.35 23.75 16.93
N LEU A 7 -6.52 23.31 17.87
CA LEU A 7 -5.20 22.75 17.56
C LEU A 7 -5.47 21.62 16.55
N SER A 8 -5.23 21.89 15.29
CA SER A 8 -5.20 20.89 14.22
C SER A 8 -4.17 19.83 14.60
N ARG A 9 -4.62 18.76 15.27
CA ARG A 9 -3.75 17.63 15.56
C ARG A 9 -3.44 16.99 14.22
N ALA A 10 -2.23 17.20 13.73
CA ALA A 10 -1.69 16.40 12.63
C ALA A 10 -1.77 14.92 12.98
N GLY A 11 -1.80 14.06 11.97
CA GLY A 11 -1.67 12.62 12.18
C GLY A 11 -0.37 12.29 12.91
N LYS A 12 -0.27 11.09 13.47
CA LYS A 12 0.86 10.67 14.31
C LYS A 12 1.60 9.49 13.72
N SER A 13 2.93 9.56 13.74
CA SER A 13 3.81 8.44 13.39
C SER A 13 4.23 7.65 14.63
N PHE A 14 4.36 6.33 14.45
CA PHE A 14 4.78 5.37 15.44
C PHE A 14 5.88 4.52 14.81
N ASP A 15 7.08 4.56 15.39
CA ASP A 15 8.18 3.69 15.01
C ASP A 15 8.08 2.40 15.81
N PHE A 16 8.41 1.27 15.18
CA PHE A 16 8.33 -0.04 15.80
C PHE A 16 9.45 -0.96 15.33
N GLU A 17 9.80 -1.90 16.18
CA GLU A 17 10.71 -2.97 15.84
C GLU A 17 9.98 -4.01 14.99
N PHE A 18 10.64 -4.41 13.92
CA PHE A 18 10.23 -5.50 13.07
C PHE A 18 11.35 -6.54 13.09
N HIS A 19 11.01 -7.78 13.33
CA HIS A 19 11.85 -8.83 13.89
C HIS A 19 13.12 -9.20 13.10
N ASP A 20 13.23 -8.80 11.84
CA ASP A 20 14.41 -9.08 11.04
C ASP A 20 15.46 -7.98 11.18
N GLU A 21 16.70 -8.34 11.56
CA GLU A 21 17.83 -7.41 11.63
C GLU A 21 18.07 -6.66 10.31
N GLU A 22 17.63 -7.21 9.18
CA GLU A 22 17.70 -6.57 7.86
C GLU A 22 16.87 -5.27 7.80
N TYR A 23 15.85 -5.13 8.64
CA TYR A 23 14.92 -3.99 8.66
C TYR A 23 15.22 -2.97 9.76
N LEU A 24 16.35 -3.08 10.43
CA LEU A 24 16.74 -2.10 11.44
C LEU A 24 17.09 -0.77 10.79
N LEU A 25 16.49 0.28 11.29
CA LEU A 25 16.85 1.65 10.94
C LEU A 25 18.15 2.04 11.62
N PRO A 26 19.08 2.73 10.91
CA PRO A 26 20.23 3.30 11.56
C PRO A 26 19.79 4.33 12.60
N ARG A 27 20.38 4.28 13.79
CA ARG A 27 20.20 5.24 14.87
C ARG A 27 18.83 5.19 15.58
N GLN A 28 18.53 4.10 16.28
CA GLN A 28 17.52 4.03 17.35
C GLN A 28 16.05 4.02 16.92
N HIS A 29 15.73 3.89 15.65
CA HIS A 29 14.35 3.70 15.20
C HIS A 29 14.17 2.23 14.82
N GLY A 30 13.06 1.64 15.21
CA GLY A 30 12.72 0.28 14.83
C GLY A 30 12.65 0.05 13.31
N GLY A 31 12.49 -1.19 12.91
CA GLY A 31 12.48 -1.60 11.50
C GLY A 31 11.33 -1.09 10.65
N GLY A 32 10.29 -0.48 11.25
CA GLY A 32 9.14 0.05 10.56
C GLY A 32 8.57 1.33 11.16
N ARG A 33 7.75 2.01 10.38
CA ARG A 33 6.96 3.17 10.81
C ARG A 33 5.54 3.03 10.35
N ALA A 34 4.58 3.23 11.26
CA ALA A 34 3.18 3.40 10.95
C ALA A 34 2.77 4.86 11.13
N TYR A 35 1.86 5.32 10.29
CA TYR A 35 1.26 6.65 10.35
C TYR A 35 -0.25 6.53 10.46
N VAL A 36 -0.80 7.15 11.52
CA VAL A 36 -2.23 7.20 11.79
C VAL A 36 -2.71 8.62 11.52
N PRO A 37 -3.50 8.87 10.45
CA PRO A 37 -4.13 10.15 10.20
C PRO A 37 -5.05 10.59 11.34
N LYS A 38 -5.29 11.90 11.45
CA LYS A 38 -6.15 12.47 12.52
C LYS A 38 -7.60 12.01 12.47
N GLN A 39 -8.06 11.60 11.29
CA GLN A 39 -9.44 11.15 11.05
C GLN A 39 -9.69 9.71 11.49
N VAL A 40 -8.63 8.96 11.73
CA VAL A 40 -8.74 7.57 12.22
C VAL A 40 -9.11 7.57 13.69
N THR A 41 -10.09 6.75 14.05
CA THR A 41 -10.50 6.48 15.43
C THR A 41 -10.27 5.01 15.77
N VAL A 42 -10.21 4.68 17.06
CA VAL A 42 -10.02 3.30 17.50
C VAL A 42 -11.29 2.45 17.39
N ASP A 43 -12.44 3.10 17.30
CA ASP A 43 -13.73 2.41 17.36
C ASP A 43 -14.06 1.68 16.05
N THR A 44 -13.56 2.18 14.93
CA THR A 44 -13.83 1.63 13.60
C THR A 44 -12.56 1.01 13.02
N PRO A 45 -12.58 -0.28 12.56
CA PRO A 45 -11.48 -0.84 11.82
C PRO A 45 -11.24 -0.05 10.53
N VAL A 46 -9.97 0.19 10.22
CA VAL A 46 -9.57 0.95 9.03
C VAL A 46 -8.61 0.14 8.16
N PRO A 47 -8.60 0.39 6.85
CA PRO A 47 -7.64 -0.21 5.94
C PRO A 47 -6.19 0.05 6.37
N LEU A 48 -5.31 -0.89 6.04
CA LEU A 48 -3.87 -0.75 6.16
C LEU A 48 -3.23 -0.71 4.76
N VAL A 49 -2.42 0.30 4.50
CA VAL A 49 -1.56 0.36 3.34
C VAL A 49 -0.13 0.07 3.77
N VAL A 50 0.44 -1.02 3.30
CA VAL A 50 1.85 -1.38 3.49
C VAL A 50 2.64 -0.90 2.27
N PHE A 51 3.65 -0.05 2.49
CA PHE A 51 4.46 0.50 1.42
C PHE A 51 5.91 0.04 1.49
N LEU A 52 6.33 -0.73 0.49
CA LEU A 52 7.71 -1.21 0.33
C LEU A 52 8.48 -0.27 -0.61
N HIS A 53 9.54 0.34 -0.10
CA HIS A 53 10.38 1.24 -0.91
C HIS A 53 11.35 0.45 -1.82
N GLY A 54 11.85 1.13 -2.84
CA GLY A 54 12.90 0.62 -3.72
C GLY A 54 14.29 0.69 -3.08
N VAL A 55 15.32 0.75 -3.94
CA VAL A 55 16.73 0.84 -3.51
C VAL A 55 16.97 2.03 -2.59
N ASN A 56 17.50 1.78 -1.40
CA ASN A 56 17.78 2.78 -0.37
C ASN A 56 19.29 2.94 -0.14
N ARG A 57 19.96 3.65 -1.04
CA ARG A 57 21.42 3.85 -1.01
C ARG A 57 21.93 4.67 0.18
N ARG A 58 21.03 5.32 0.91
CA ARG A 58 21.44 6.27 1.96
C ARG A 58 21.25 5.73 3.37
N ASN A 59 20.78 4.50 3.53
CA ASN A 59 20.50 3.90 4.83
C ASN A 59 19.74 4.87 5.77
N ARG A 60 18.73 5.53 5.26
CA ARG A 60 17.88 6.45 6.02
C ARG A 60 16.51 5.83 6.18
N LEU A 61 15.79 6.30 7.18
CA LEU A 61 14.34 6.18 7.15
C LEU A 61 13.90 6.67 5.76
N HIS A 62 13.22 5.80 5.02
CA HIS A 62 12.99 6.10 3.63
C HIS A 62 12.09 7.34 3.45
N MET A 63 12.26 8.00 2.33
CA MET A 63 11.71 9.32 2.06
C MET A 63 10.17 9.36 2.07
N TRP A 64 9.51 8.22 1.83
CA TRP A 64 8.05 8.13 1.72
C TRP A 64 7.31 8.30 3.04
N LEU A 65 7.97 8.00 4.19
CA LEU A 65 7.47 8.23 5.54
C LEU A 65 8.46 9.05 6.40
N GLY A 66 9.42 9.70 5.78
CA GLY A 66 10.51 10.38 6.47
C GLY A 66 10.33 11.87 6.63
N ALA A 67 10.01 12.55 5.63
CA ALA A 67 9.71 13.97 5.46
C ALA A 67 10.06 14.42 4.03
N GLY A 68 9.50 15.54 3.58
CA GLY A 68 9.79 16.14 2.29
C GLY A 68 8.66 15.96 1.25
N PRO A 69 8.92 16.36 0.01
CA PRO A 69 7.87 16.44 -1.01
C PRO A 69 7.29 15.08 -1.44
N ALA A 70 8.04 14.00 -1.18
CA ALA A 70 7.59 12.63 -1.47
C ALA A 70 6.91 11.95 -0.27
N ASP A 71 6.73 12.64 0.85
CA ASP A 71 6.16 12.08 2.07
C ASP A 71 4.68 11.71 1.87
N LEU A 72 4.39 10.42 1.87
CA LEU A 72 3.04 9.88 1.67
C LEU A 72 2.11 10.20 2.83
N ARG A 73 2.62 10.49 4.03
CA ARG A 73 1.79 10.86 5.19
C ARG A 73 1.00 12.13 4.92
N ALA A 74 1.67 13.16 4.41
CA ALA A 74 1.02 14.42 4.06
C ALA A 74 0.06 14.26 2.86
N ARG A 75 0.37 13.34 1.95
CA ARG A 75 -0.53 13.00 0.84
C ARG A 75 -1.79 12.31 1.34
N LEU A 76 -1.62 11.30 2.19
CA LEU A 76 -2.74 10.56 2.78
C LEU A 76 -3.68 11.50 3.56
N ASP A 77 -3.13 12.39 4.41
CA ASP A 77 -3.94 13.40 5.11
C ASP A 77 -4.75 14.27 4.14
N THR A 78 -4.13 14.67 3.02
CA THR A 78 -4.78 15.49 2.01
C THR A 78 -5.91 14.72 1.30
N TRP A 79 -5.67 13.47 0.90
CA TRP A 79 -6.64 12.63 0.22
C TRP A 79 -7.86 12.34 1.09
N ILE A 80 -7.63 11.98 2.36
CA ILE A 80 -8.72 11.75 3.31
C ILE A 80 -9.50 13.05 3.58
N ALA A 81 -8.80 14.18 3.74
CA ALA A 81 -9.46 15.47 4.00
C ALA A 81 -10.33 15.97 2.84
N ARG A 82 -10.03 15.54 1.61
CA ARG A 82 -10.82 15.86 0.41
C ARG A 82 -11.97 14.87 0.17
N GLY A 83 -12.00 13.76 0.89
CA GLY A 83 -12.92 12.68 0.60
C GLY A 83 -12.50 11.81 -0.60
N ASP A 84 -11.24 11.92 -1.05
CA ASP A 84 -10.73 11.07 -2.13
C ASP A 84 -10.54 9.61 -1.65
N LEU A 85 -10.33 9.41 -0.35
CA LEU A 85 -10.13 8.11 0.30
C LEU A 85 -10.81 8.05 1.68
N PRO A 86 -11.26 6.86 2.12
CA PRO A 86 -11.62 6.65 3.51
C PRO A 86 -10.39 6.77 4.42
N PRO A 87 -10.58 7.00 5.74
CA PRO A 87 -9.50 6.93 6.70
C PRO A 87 -8.75 5.58 6.63
N ALA A 88 -7.42 5.62 6.58
CA ALA A 88 -6.58 4.44 6.48
C ALA A 88 -5.26 4.65 7.25
N VAL A 89 -4.64 3.58 7.73
CA VAL A 89 -3.28 3.59 8.29
C VAL A 89 -2.29 3.32 7.17
N LEU A 90 -1.17 4.04 7.16
CA LEU A 90 -0.05 3.80 6.27
C LEU A 90 1.12 3.26 7.08
N ALA A 91 1.65 2.11 6.72
CA ALA A 91 2.83 1.55 7.36
C ALA A 91 3.90 1.15 6.33
N ALA A 92 5.16 1.30 6.70
CA ALA A 92 6.27 0.94 5.85
C ALA A 92 7.44 0.41 6.68
N PRO A 93 8.00 -0.74 6.31
CA PRO A 93 9.31 -1.15 6.79
C PRO A 93 10.39 -0.32 6.10
N SER A 94 11.58 -0.27 6.66
CA SER A 94 12.73 0.37 6.05
C SER A 94 13.89 -0.60 5.99
N GLN A 95 14.18 -1.11 4.83
CA GLN A 95 15.33 -1.97 4.60
C GLN A 95 16.59 -1.12 4.44
N THR A 96 17.62 -1.42 5.24
CA THR A 96 18.90 -0.70 5.21
C THR A 96 20.05 -1.60 4.80
N ARG A 97 19.97 -2.90 5.07
CA ARG A 97 20.96 -3.88 4.65
C ARG A 97 20.63 -4.37 3.24
N ASP A 98 21.62 -4.55 2.40
CA ASP A 98 21.52 -5.01 1.00
C ASP A 98 20.57 -4.20 0.10
N ALA A 99 20.11 -3.05 0.57
CA ALA A 99 19.20 -2.16 -0.15
C ALA A 99 19.82 -1.50 -1.41
N LEU A 100 20.98 -1.93 -1.81
CA LEU A 100 21.69 -1.45 -3.02
C LEU A 100 21.33 -2.27 -4.27
N TRP A 101 20.87 -3.51 -4.10
CA TRP A 101 20.61 -4.44 -5.19
C TRP A 101 19.13 -4.79 -5.26
N PRO A 102 18.43 -4.42 -6.34
CA PRO A 102 17.00 -4.72 -6.48
C PRO A 102 16.66 -6.20 -6.30
N ALA A 103 17.53 -7.11 -6.78
CA ALA A 103 17.33 -8.55 -6.69
C ALA A 103 17.51 -9.14 -5.28
N ALA A 104 18.00 -8.36 -4.31
CA ALA A 104 18.14 -8.80 -2.91
C ALA A 104 17.16 -8.10 -1.96
N LEU A 105 16.36 -7.13 -2.48
CA LEU A 105 15.46 -6.37 -1.64
C LEU A 105 14.32 -7.24 -1.11
N TRP A 106 14.03 -7.07 0.17
CA TRP A 106 12.85 -7.62 0.85
C TRP A 106 12.77 -9.15 0.87
N SER A 107 13.88 -9.88 0.77
CA SER A 107 13.90 -11.36 0.81
C SER A 107 13.29 -11.94 2.09
N GLY A 108 13.51 -11.27 3.23
CA GLY A 108 12.97 -11.69 4.53
C GLY A 108 11.53 -11.20 4.81
N ILE A 109 10.88 -10.43 3.93
CA ILE A 109 9.57 -9.86 4.25
C ILE A 109 8.53 -10.95 4.57
N ASP A 110 7.89 -10.82 5.73
CA ASP A 110 6.70 -11.56 6.14
C ASP A 110 5.58 -10.57 6.43
N LEU A 111 4.48 -10.70 5.68
CA LEU A 111 3.36 -9.75 5.77
C LEU A 111 2.59 -9.91 7.09
N ASP A 112 2.37 -11.13 7.55
CA ASP A 112 1.63 -11.41 8.78
C ASP A 112 2.38 -10.82 9.99
N GLU A 113 3.68 -11.05 10.04
CA GLU A 113 4.53 -10.51 11.10
C GLU A 113 4.59 -8.98 11.07
N PHE A 114 4.74 -8.39 9.86
CA PHE A 114 4.78 -6.95 9.70
C PHE A 114 3.46 -6.28 10.12
N VAL A 115 2.33 -6.83 9.68
CA VAL A 115 0.99 -6.30 10.05
C VAL A 115 0.79 -6.38 11.55
N ALA A 116 1.13 -7.51 12.18
CA ALA A 116 1.03 -7.67 13.63
C ALA A 116 1.91 -6.68 14.40
N ALA A 117 3.12 -6.39 13.90
CA ALA A 117 4.01 -5.40 14.51
C ALA A 117 3.46 -3.97 14.36
N ALA A 118 2.95 -3.62 13.18
CA ALA A 118 2.33 -2.33 12.92
C ALA A 118 1.08 -2.13 13.81
N GLU A 119 0.23 -3.15 13.95
CA GLU A 119 -0.97 -3.12 14.78
C GLU A 119 -0.62 -2.88 16.25
N ARG A 120 0.38 -3.58 16.79
CA ARG A 120 0.88 -3.32 18.16
C ARG A 120 1.36 -1.88 18.32
N ALA A 121 2.05 -1.34 17.32
CA ALA A 121 2.58 0.03 17.37
C ALA A 121 1.49 1.10 17.41
N VAL A 122 0.37 0.87 16.75
CA VAL A 122 -0.75 1.83 16.69
C VAL A 122 -1.87 1.52 17.69
N ALA A 123 -1.70 0.50 18.54
CA ALA A 123 -2.70 0.11 19.54
C ALA A 123 -3.17 1.30 20.39
N GLY A 124 -4.48 1.41 20.61
CA GLY A 124 -5.11 2.54 21.30
C GLY A 124 -5.22 3.83 20.46
N ARG A 125 -4.83 3.79 19.17
CA ARG A 125 -4.97 4.91 18.22
C ARG A 125 -5.71 4.52 16.96
N ALA A 126 -5.55 3.29 16.51
CA ALA A 126 -6.23 2.73 15.36
C ALA A 126 -6.50 1.25 15.59
N ARG A 127 -7.52 0.73 14.94
CA ARG A 127 -7.77 -0.70 14.78
C ARG A 127 -7.64 -1.03 13.30
N ILE A 128 -6.70 -1.90 12.96
CA ILE A 128 -6.44 -2.31 11.57
C ILE A 128 -7.46 -3.38 11.18
N SER A 129 -8.03 -3.24 9.96
CA SER A 129 -8.84 -4.27 9.33
C SER A 129 -7.93 -5.24 8.58
N HIS A 130 -7.88 -6.50 8.99
CA HIS A 130 -7.10 -7.53 8.31
C HIS A 130 -7.68 -7.90 6.94
N ASP A 131 -8.96 -7.63 6.72
CA ASP A 131 -9.66 -7.86 5.45
C ASP A 131 -9.46 -6.72 4.43
N GLN A 132 -8.78 -5.64 4.82
CA GLN A 132 -8.55 -4.46 3.98
C GLN A 132 -7.08 -4.05 3.98
N VAL A 133 -6.20 -5.00 3.68
CA VAL A 133 -4.76 -4.73 3.55
C VAL A 133 -4.40 -4.53 2.08
N ILE A 134 -3.73 -3.43 1.76
CA ILE A 134 -3.16 -3.12 0.45
C ILE A 134 -1.65 -3.13 0.58
N VAL A 135 -0.96 -3.79 -0.33
CA VAL A 135 0.50 -3.79 -0.38
C VAL A 135 0.97 -3.07 -1.64
N ALA A 136 1.74 -2.01 -1.48
CA ALA A 136 2.33 -1.26 -2.59
C ALA A 136 3.85 -1.40 -2.58
N GLY A 137 4.44 -1.74 -3.71
CA GLY A 137 5.88 -1.82 -3.89
C GLY A 137 6.37 -0.85 -4.95
N HIS A 138 7.37 -0.03 -4.60
CA HIS A 138 7.98 0.91 -5.54
C HIS A 138 9.36 0.43 -6.00
N SER A 139 9.65 0.59 -7.30
CA SER A 139 11.00 0.36 -7.85
C SER A 139 11.50 -1.06 -7.55
N GLY A 140 12.64 -1.18 -6.89
CA GLY A 140 13.25 -2.47 -6.52
C GLY A 140 12.39 -3.39 -5.65
N ALA A 141 11.33 -2.88 -5.01
CA ALA A 141 10.44 -3.71 -4.19
C ALA A 141 9.63 -4.76 -4.99
N GLY A 142 9.64 -4.68 -6.32
CA GLY A 142 9.05 -5.69 -7.20
C GLY A 142 10.05 -6.22 -8.22
N CYS A 143 11.34 -6.34 -7.85
CA CYS A 143 12.40 -6.85 -8.71
C CYS A 143 13.03 -8.16 -8.19
N ASN A 144 12.81 -8.49 -6.93
CA ASN A 144 13.30 -9.73 -6.33
C ASN A 144 12.20 -10.79 -6.39
N LEU A 145 12.40 -11.86 -7.15
CA LEU A 145 11.41 -12.94 -7.30
C LEU A 145 11.11 -13.68 -5.98
N GLU A 146 12.06 -13.65 -5.05
CA GLU A 146 11.94 -14.26 -3.72
C GLU A 146 11.69 -13.23 -2.60
N GLY A 147 11.34 -12.01 -2.97
CA GLY A 147 11.18 -10.90 -2.02
C GLY A 147 10.11 -9.90 -2.40
N GLY A 148 9.92 -8.93 -1.55
CA GLY A 148 9.02 -7.80 -1.76
C GLY A 148 7.59 -8.19 -2.09
N ILE A 149 6.98 -7.46 -3.01
CA ILE A 149 5.60 -7.73 -3.42
C ILE A 149 5.42 -9.08 -4.12
N LEU A 150 6.47 -9.64 -4.70
CA LEU A 150 6.41 -10.92 -5.40
C LEU A 150 6.33 -12.09 -4.40
N LYS A 151 7.12 -12.04 -3.33
CA LYS A 151 7.01 -13.00 -2.23
C LYS A 151 5.64 -12.92 -1.55
N ILE A 152 5.12 -11.70 -1.34
CA ILE A 152 3.79 -11.50 -0.74
C ILE A 152 2.70 -12.07 -1.65
N ALA A 153 2.80 -11.88 -2.98
CA ALA A 153 1.85 -12.46 -3.94
C ALA A 153 1.79 -14.01 -3.84
N ALA A 154 2.94 -14.65 -3.68
CA ALA A 154 3.03 -16.10 -3.55
C ALA A 154 2.66 -16.62 -2.15
N ALA A 155 2.65 -15.77 -1.12
CA ALA A 155 2.40 -16.16 0.27
C ALA A 155 0.98 -16.69 0.49
N ARG A 156 0.85 -17.58 1.47
CA ARG A 156 -0.42 -18.19 1.90
C ARG A 156 -0.65 -17.98 3.40
N GLY A 157 -0.18 -16.82 3.91
CA GLY A 157 -0.33 -16.40 5.30
C GLY A 157 -1.79 -16.10 5.70
N ALA A 158 -1.99 -15.68 6.94
CA ALA A 158 -3.30 -15.29 7.47
C ALA A 158 -3.78 -13.97 6.85
N ILE A 159 -2.88 -13.02 6.66
CA ILE A 159 -3.20 -11.73 6.03
C ILE A 159 -3.23 -11.92 4.51
N GLN A 160 -4.38 -11.64 3.93
CA GLN A 160 -4.60 -11.67 2.49
C GLN A 160 -4.79 -10.24 1.99
N PRO A 161 -3.85 -9.66 1.23
CA PRO A 161 -4.07 -8.34 0.69
C PRO A 161 -5.23 -8.34 -0.30
N ILE A 162 -6.10 -7.32 -0.21
CA ILE A 162 -7.13 -7.07 -1.22
C ILE A 162 -6.54 -6.56 -2.53
N GLY A 163 -5.33 -6.01 -2.49
CA GLY A 163 -4.61 -5.56 -3.67
C GLY A 163 -3.11 -5.49 -3.48
N ILE A 164 -2.38 -5.79 -4.55
CA ILE A 164 -0.93 -5.59 -4.66
C ILE A 164 -0.68 -4.60 -5.79
N VAL A 165 0.04 -3.52 -5.47
CA VAL A 165 0.28 -2.38 -6.37
C VAL A 165 1.76 -2.29 -6.70
N ALA A 166 2.12 -2.56 -7.95
CA ALA A 166 3.46 -2.43 -8.49
C ALA A 166 3.68 -1.02 -9.07
N LEU A 167 4.52 -0.21 -8.44
CA LEU A 167 4.77 1.18 -8.80
C LEU A 167 6.15 1.31 -9.43
N ASP A 168 6.21 1.35 -10.77
CA ASP A 168 7.43 1.43 -11.59
C ASP A 168 8.53 0.42 -11.19
N THR A 169 8.10 -0.81 -10.93
CA THR A 169 8.97 -1.93 -10.56
C THR A 169 9.63 -2.58 -11.79
N CYS A 170 10.31 -3.69 -11.63
CA CYS A 170 10.74 -4.54 -12.75
C CYS A 170 9.50 -5.20 -13.36
N LEU A 171 9.15 -4.82 -14.59
CA LEU A 171 8.01 -5.38 -15.30
C LEU A 171 8.54 -6.18 -16.50
N ASP A 172 8.75 -7.48 -16.28
CA ASP A 172 9.11 -8.47 -17.30
C ASP A 172 8.26 -9.74 -17.13
N ALA A 173 8.47 -10.74 -17.96
CA ALA A 173 7.67 -11.95 -17.96
C ALA A 173 7.76 -12.75 -16.64
N GLU A 174 8.90 -12.74 -15.95
CA GLU A 174 9.09 -13.47 -14.70
C GLU A 174 8.35 -12.80 -13.57
N VAL A 175 8.45 -11.47 -13.49
CA VAL A 175 7.69 -10.66 -12.54
C VAL A 175 6.18 -10.78 -12.80
N GLY A 176 5.75 -10.81 -14.06
CA GLY A 176 4.36 -11.08 -14.44
C GLY A 176 3.86 -12.41 -13.87
N ARG A 177 4.60 -13.49 -14.13
CA ARG A 177 4.25 -14.82 -13.59
C ARG A 177 4.24 -14.86 -12.06
N ALA A 178 5.17 -14.17 -11.41
CA ALA A 178 5.25 -14.14 -9.95
C ALA A 178 4.06 -13.40 -9.33
N LEU A 179 3.70 -12.23 -9.84
CA LEU A 179 2.51 -11.49 -9.36
C LEU A 179 1.21 -12.25 -9.64
N ALA A 180 1.14 -12.97 -10.74
CA ALA A 180 -0.02 -13.77 -11.10
C ALA A 180 -0.28 -14.95 -10.13
N GLN A 181 0.66 -15.28 -9.25
CA GLN A 181 0.47 -16.26 -8.19
C GLN A 181 -0.37 -15.75 -7.02
N ALA A 182 -0.68 -14.47 -6.97
CA ALA A 182 -1.57 -13.93 -5.95
C ALA A 182 -2.93 -14.68 -5.95
N ARG A 183 -3.60 -14.71 -4.81
CA ARG A 183 -4.94 -15.34 -4.72
C ARG A 183 -5.93 -14.60 -5.63
N ASP A 184 -6.95 -15.29 -6.09
CA ASP A 184 -7.97 -14.71 -6.99
C ASP A 184 -8.69 -13.52 -6.36
N SER A 185 -8.82 -13.49 -5.03
CA SER A 185 -9.37 -12.37 -4.27
C SER A 185 -8.45 -11.14 -4.18
N THR A 186 -7.16 -11.30 -4.50
CA THR A 186 -6.18 -10.20 -4.48
C THR A 186 -6.10 -9.57 -5.85
N ARG A 187 -6.44 -8.30 -5.99
CA ARG A 187 -6.35 -7.55 -7.26
C ARG A 187 -4.91 -7.07 -7.49
N ILE A 188 -4.46 -7.11 -8.74
CA ILE A 188 -3.12 -6.68 -9.11
C ILE A 188 -3.21 -5.39 -9.93
N ALA A 189 -2.47 -4.37 -9.50
CA ALA A 189 -2.29 -3.13 -10.24
C ALA A 189 -0.80 -2.92 -10.58
N ALA A 190 -0.50 -2.52 -11.80
CA ALA A 190 0.84 -2.14 -12.19
C ALA A 190 0.85 -0.80 -12.91
N TYR A 191 1.70 0.10 -12.45
CA TYR A 191 1.89 1.43 -13.02
C TYR A 191 3.35 1.63 -13.40
N TRP A 192 3.61 2.19 -14.57
CA TRP A 192 4.97 2.43 -15.05
C TRP A 192 5.08 3.72 -15.86
N GLN A 193 6.29 4.19 -16.05
CA GLN A 193 6.65 5.29 -16.94
C GLN A 193 7.74 4.85 -17.94
N SER A 194 7.94 5.59 -19.01
CA SER A 194 8.89 5.26 -20.07
C SER A 194 9.98 6.34 -20.26
N VAL A 195 10.06 7.33 -19.37
CA VAL A 195 10.99 8.46 -19.53
C VAL A 195 12.40 8.11 -19.06
N MET A 196 12.53 7.43 -17.92
CA MET A 196 13.85 7.10 -17.36
C MET A 196 14.40 5.77 -17.86
N TRP A 197 13.51 4.82 -18.14
CA TRP A 197 13.86 3.50 -18.71
C TRP A 197 12.65 2.85 -19.35
N SER A 198 12.92 2.02 -20.34
CA SER A 198 11.88 1.18 -20.93
C SER A 198 11.59 -0.04 -20.05
N ARG A 199 10.34 -0.44 -19.98
CA ARG A 199 9.89 -1.67 -19.33
C ARG A 199 9.43 -2.68 -20.38
N LYS A 200 9.63 -3.97 -20.11
CA LYS A 200 9.14 -5.05 -20.98
C LYS A 200 7.68 -5.38 -20.67
N VAL A 201 6.82 -4.38 -20.72
CA VAL A 201 5.43 -4.48 -20.25
C VAL A 201 4.62 -5.50 -21.05
N VAL A 202 4.91 -5.66 -22.33
CA VAL A 202 4.27 -6.70 -23.16
C VAL A 202 4.65 -8.09 -22.63
N ASP A 203 5.94 -8.31 -22.35
CA ASP A 203 6.41 -9.58 -21.80
C ASP A 203 5.82 -9.83 -20.39
N PHE A 204 5.70 -8.77 -19.59
CA PHE A 204 5.02 -8.81 -18.30
C PHE A 204 3.57 -9.26 -18.43
N ALA A 205 2.78 -8.61 -19.30
CA ALA A 205 1.38 -8.95 -19.51
C ALA A 205 1.20 -10.38 -20.03
N VAL A 206 2.07 -10.83 -20.95
CA VAL A 206 2.09 -12.23 -21.42
C VAL A 206 2.42 -13.18 -20.28
N GLY A 207 3.46 -12.90 -19.49
CA GLY A 207 3.87 -13.72 -18.35
C GLY A 207 2.76 -13.83 -17.31
N PHE A 208 2.07 -12.73 -17.03
CA PHE A 208 0.94 -12.67 -16.12
C PHE A 208 -0.24 -13.52 -16.61
N GLY A 209 -0.66 -13.32 -17.86
CA GLY A 209 -1.79 -14.03 -18.46
C GLY A 209 -1.58 -15.54 -18.65
N LEU A 210 -0.32 -16.02 -18.68
CA LEU A 210 -0.01 -17.46 -18.72
C LEU A 210 -0.34 -18.19 -17.41
N VAL A 211 -0.39 -17.48 -16.29
CA VAL A 211 -0.60 -18.05 -14.94
C VAL A 211 -1.99 -17.71 -14.41
N ARG A 212 -2.44 -16.50 -14.65
CA ARG A 212 -3.69 -15.99 -14.09
C ARG A 212 -4.71 -15.72 -15.18
N GLN A 213 -5.81 -16.44 -15.13
CA GLN A 213 -7.01 -16.06 -15.87
C GLN A 213 -7.74 -14.99 -15.06
N GLU A 214 -7.92 -13.83 -15.65
CA GLU A 214 -8.60 -12.70 -15.03
C GLU A 214 -10.07 -13.06 -14.74
N TYR A 215 -10.45 -12.98 -13.44
CA TYR A 215 -11.83 -13.22 -13.04
C TYR A 215 -12.23 -12.33 -11.84
N PRO A 216 -13.25 -11.48 -11.99
CA PRO A 216 -13.91 -11.09 -13.25
C PRO A 216 -12.97 -10.27 -14.16
N PRO A 217 -13.24 -10.18 -15.47
CA PRO A 217 -12.48 -9.33 -16.38
C PRO A 217 -12.43 -7.88 -15.88
N GLY A 218 -11.24 -7.24 -15.93
CA GLY A 218 -11.04 -5.88 -15.40
C GLY A 218 -10.78 -5.81 -13.89
N SER A 219 -10.62 -6.94 -13.20
CA SER A 219 -10.26 -6.95 -11.78
C SER A 219 -8.81 -6.53 -11.54
N ASP A 220 -7.91 -6.90 -12.45
CA ASP A 220 -6.52 -6.47 -12.48
C ASP A 220 -6.35 -5.37 -13.54
N TRP A 221 -5.40 -4.44 -13.35
CA TRP A 221 -5.17 -3.37 -14.32
C TRP A 221 -3.72 -2.95 -14.41
N PHE A 222 -3.31 -2.60 -15.64
CA PHE A 222 -1.95 -2.20 -15.95
C PHE A 222 -1.98 -0.88 -16.72
N GLU A 223 -1.30 0.15 -16.20
CA GLU A 223 -1.42 1.51 -16.72
C GLU A 223 -0.07 2.20 -16.91
N HIS A 224 0.12 2.75 -18.12
CA HIS A 224 1.20 3.65 -18.43
C HIS A 224 0.88 5.04 -17.92
N VAL A 225 1.74 5.59 -17.07
CA VAL A 225 1.60 6.92 -16.48
C VAL A 225 2.64 7.86 -17.09
N SER A 226 2.20 9.07 -17.42
CA SER A 226 3.09 10.15 -17.89
C SER A 226 3.26 11.19 -16.79
N PRO A 227 4.06 10.93 -15.75
CA PRO A 227 4.18 11.83 -14.62
C PRO A 227 4.92 13.11 -15.02
N LYS A 228 4.44 14.24 -14.50
CA LYS A 228 5.11 15.53 -14.66
C LYS A 228 6.17 15.69 -13.57
N GLY A 229 7.37 16.13 -13.94
CA GLY A 229 8.40 16.43 -12.96
C GLY A 229 9.81 15.96 -13.37
N ARG A 230 10.79 16.34 -12.56
CA ARG A 230 12.20 16.04 -12.82
C ARG A 230 12.55 14.55 -12.64
N TRP A 231 11.80 13.86 -11.77
CA TRP A 231 12.02 12.47 -11.42
C TRP A 231 10.73 11.67 -11.66
N PRO A 232 10.44 11.30 -12.91
CA PRO A 232 9.21 10.57 -13.27
C PRO A 232 9.00 9.28 -12.46
N HIS A 233 10.09 8.60 -12.14
CA HIS A 233 10.10 7.37 -11.35
C HIS A 233 9.48 7.53 -9.95
N ASP A 234 9.79 8.64 -9.27
CA ASP A 234 9.21 8.93 -7.97
C ASP A 234 7.88 9.68 -8.09
N ALA A 235 7.73 10.49 -9.15
CA ALA A 235 6.55 11.34 -9.33
C ALA A 235 5.27 10.55 -9.62
N LEU A 236 5.37 9.34 -10.18
CA LEU A 236 4.21 8.48 -10.42
C LEU A 236 3.63 7.88 -9.13
N VAL A 237 4.42 7.74 -8.05
CA VAL A 237 4.03 6.97 -6.86
C VAL A 237 2.74 7.49 -6.23
N ALA A 238 2.70 8.77 -5.88
CA ALA A 238 1.54 9.31 -5.17
C ALA A 238 0.24 9.28 -5.98
N PRO A 239 0.19 9.72 -7.27
CA PRO A 239 -1.05 9.65 -8.05
C PRO A 239 -1.51 8.22 -8.33
N SER A 240 -0.59 7.32 -8.66
CA SER A 240 -0.93 5.91 -8.93
C SER A 240 -1.37 5.17 -7.66
N LEU A 241 -0.75 5.46 -6.52
CA LEU A 241 -1.19 4.90 -5.24
C LEU A 241 -2.59 5.38 -4.86
N LEU A 242 -2.88 6.68 -5.03
CA LEU A 242 -4.22 7.22 -4.80
C LEU A 242 -5.25 6.51 -5.68
N GLN A 243 -5.00 6.41 -6.97
CA GLN A 243 -5.90 5.75 -7.92
C GLN A 243 -6.13 4.28 -7.51
N ALA A 244 -5.06 3.54 -7.20
CA ALA A 244 -5.17 2.15 -6.78
C ALA A 244 -5.99 2.01 -5.49
N MET A 245 -5.72 2.83 -4.48
CA MET A 245 -6.47 2.82 -3.22
C MET A 245 -7.95 3.14 -3.44
N SER A 246 -8.28 4.14 -4.25
CA SER A 246 -9.68 4.51 -4.55
C SER A 246 -10.44 3.36 -5.21
N VAL A 247 -9.79 2.62 -6.11
CA VAL A 247 -10.40 1.46 -6.77
C VAL A 247 -10.54 0.27 -5.82
N LEU A 248 -9.54 0.03 -4.96
CA LEU A 248 -9.49 -1.12 -4.05
C LEU A 248 -10.41 -0.96 -2.84
N LEU A 249 -10.53 0.25 -2.31
CA LEU A 249 -11.34 0.53 -1.13
C LEU A 249 -12.79 0.89 -1.48
N GLY A 250 -13.08 1.14 -2.76
CA GLY A 250 -14.38 1.55 -3.22
C GLY A 250 -14.74 3.00 -2.87
N PRO A 251 -15.90 3.48 -3.29
CA PRO A 251 -16.40 4.79 -2.91
C PRO A 251 -16.63 4.88 -1.40
N ILE A 252 -16.43 6.05 -0.84
CA ILE A 252 -16.83 6.32 0.55
C ILE A 252 -18.35 6.28 0.57
N ALA A 253 -18.94 5.36 1.37
CA ALA A 253 -20.37 5.32 1.58
C ALA A 253 -20.83 6.70 2.10
N THR A 254 -21.77 7.31 1.40
CA THR A 254 -22.37 8.56 1.86
C THR A 254 -23.42 8.25 2.92
N PRO A 255 -23.75 9.17 3.83
CA PRO A 255 -24.81 8.97 4.80
C PRO A 255 -26.14 8.51 4.15
N ASP A 256 -26.41 8.96 2.94
CA ASP A 256 -27.62 8.64 2.17
C ASP A 256 -27.61 7.15 1.69
N ASP A 257 -26.45 6.55 1.49
CA ASP A 257 -26.32 5.14 1.10
C ASP A 257 -26.67 4.19 2.26
N VAL A 258 -26.36 4.58 3.50
CA VAL A 258 -26.63 3.78 4.70
C VAL A 258 -28.14 3.73 4.99
N ASP A 259 -28.84 4.84 4.78
CA ASP A 259 -30.30 4.91 4.99
C ASP A 259 -31.07 4.11 3.92
N SER A 260 -30.54 3.99 2.70
CA SER A 260 -31.16 3.22 1.62
C SER A 260 -31.05 1.68 1.84
N GLU A 261 -29.94 1.20 2.35
CA GLU A 261 -29.76 -0.23 2.70
C GLU A 261 -30.62 -0.63 3.90
N ALA A 262 -30.74 0.24 4.91
CA ALA A 262 -31.60 0.01 6.06
C ALA A 262 -33.08 -0.06 5.68
N ALA A 263 -33.52 0.82 4.76
CA ALA A 263 -34.87 0.82 4.24
C ALA A 263 -35.20 -0.41 3.39
N ALA A 264 -34.27 -0.86 2.55
CA ALA A 264 -34.44 -2.07 1.73
C ALA A 264 -34.51 -3.35 2.57
N SER A 265 -33.74 -3.41 3.67
CA SER A 265 -33.75 -4.54 4.61
C SER A 265 -35.05 -4.60 5.45
N ALA A 266 -35.67 -3.45 5.76
CA ALA A 266 -36.92 -3.39 6.50
C ALA A 266 -38.12 -3.86 5.66
N ASP A 267 -38.12 -3.58 4.36
CA ASP A 267 -39.22 -3.97 3.45
C ASP A 267 -39.23 -5.47 3.14
N ALA A 268 -38.05 -6.12 3.14
CA ALA A 268 -37.94 -7.57 2.93
C ALA A 268 -38.46 -8.44 4.11
N SER A 269 -38.59 -7.84 5.30
CA SER A 269 -39.10 -8.55 6.49
C SER A 269 -40.61 -8.47 6.66
N LEU A 270 -41.32 -7.73 5.82
CA LEU A 270 -42.80 -7.59 5.85
C LEU A 270 -43.55 -8.52 4.88
N VAL A 271 -42.81 -9.37 4.13
CA VAL A 271 -43.38 -10.30 3.12
C VAL A 271 -43.20 -11.76 3.54
N GLN A 272 -43.24 -12.07 4.82
CA GLN A 272 -43.35 -13.45 5.32
C GLN A 272 -44.64 -13.65 6.12
#